data_f6059d512daefe41fa2a14c0c09ef282
#
_entry.id   f6059d512daefe41fa2a14c0c09ef282
#
_cell.length_a   1.000
_cell.length_b   1.000
_cell.length_c   1.000
_cell.angle_alpha   90.00
_cell.angle_beta   90.00
_cell.angle_gamma   90.00
#
_symmetry.space_group_name_H-M   'P 1'
#
loop_
_entity.id
_entity.type
_entity.pdbx_description
1 polymer ?
#
loop_
_entity_poly.entity_id
_entity_poly.type
_entity_poly.pdbx_seq_one_letter_code
_entity_poly.pdbx_strand_id
1 'polypeptide(L)'
;IISFDPRDGPDNGLTVDKAQELGEMFCREQFPGHQAIVCTHPDGHNQSGNIHVHIVINSLRIENVPLLPYMDRPADTKAGCKHRCTDAAMDYFKSEVMELCHEAGLYQIDLLNGSANRVTEREYWARKKGQAALDHENAALAAEGKPAKPTRFETDKEKLRQIIRKTLNESFTVEDFAQKLLQYGVTVKESRGRFSYLTPDRTKPITARKLGDSFDKAAVLAALEQNALRSENTLTSNDAIPLDRTLSSSEGASSRHTPKQSAPQTPSIGRMVDREAKRTEGKGIGYDRWASMHNLK
;
A
#
# COMPACT_ATOMS: atom_id res chain seq x y z
N ILE A 1 13.19 0.05 -11.09
CA ILE A 1 12.11 0.59 -11.93
C ILE A 1 11.26 1.50 -11.05
N ILE A 2 11.01 2.73 -11.53
CA ILE A 2 10.03 3.66 -10.97
C ILE A 2 8.81 3.61 -11.88
N SER A 3 7.63 3.31 -11.37
CA SER A 3 6.38 3.23 -12.13
C SER A 3 5.39 4.25 -11.57
N PHE A 4 4.86 5.10 -12.44
CA PHE A 4 3.92 6.15 -12.08
C PHE A 4 2.47 5.67 -12.22
N ASP A 5 1.55 6.33 -11.54
CA ASP A 5 0.12 6.01 -11.66
C ASP A 5 -0.36 6.38 -13.08
N PRO A 6 -1.17 5.54 -13.75
CA PRO A 6 -1.70 5.88 -15.08
C PRO A 6 -2.48 7.19 -15.14
N ARG A 7 -3.03 7.63 -14.00
CA ARG A 7 -3.75 8.90 -13.88
C ARG A 7 -2.84 10.12 -13.91
N ASP A 8 -1.54 9.96 -13.63
CA ASP A 8 -0.60 11.10 -13.59
C ASP A 8 -0.47 11.80 -14.96
N GLY A 9 -0.63 11.08 -16.07
CA GLY A 9 -0.64 11.67 -17.40
C GLY A 9 -1.80 12.66 -17.56
N PRO A 10 -3.06 12.21 -17.49
CA PRO A 10 -4.22 13.09 -17.69
C PRO A 10 -4.43 14.10 -16.54
N ASP A 11 -4.22 13.71 -15.29
CA ASP A 11 -4.58 14.53 -14.13
C ASP A 11 -3.47 15.52 -13.74
N ASN A 12 -2.20 15.11 -13.86
CA ASN A 12 -1.05 15.86 -13.37
C ASN A 12 -0.06 16.25 -14.49
N GLY A 13 -0.39 15.99 -15.75
CA GLY A 13 0.42 16.37 -16.91
C GLY A 13 1.77 15.66 -16.98
N LEU A 14 1.89 14.43 -16.45
CA LEU A 14 3.10 13.65 -16.56
C LEU A 14 3.33 13.23 -18.02
N THR A 15 4.43 13.69 -18.60
CA THR A 15 4.90 13.26 -19.92
C THR A 15 6.04 12.25 -19.81
N VAL A 16 6.36 11.58 -20.92
CA VAL A 16 7.52 10.67 -21.01
C VAL A 16 8.81 11.40 -20.69
N ASP A 17 8.97 12.63 -21.20
CA ASP A 17 10.17 13.46 -20.97
C ASP A 17 10.29 13.84 -19.49
N LYS A 18 9.21 14.27 -18.86
CA LYS A 18 9.21 14.58 -17.43
C LYS A 18 9.50 13.36 -16.57
N ALA A 19 8.96 12.21 -16.93
CA ALA A 19 9.28 10.95 -16.25
C ALA A 19 10.76 10.56 -16.41
N GLN A 20 11.33 10.78 -17.61
CA GLN A 20 12.77 10.58 -17.87
C GLN A 20 13.61 11.49 -16.97
N GLU A 21 13.29 12.79 -16.90
CA GLU A 21 13.98 13.75 -16.04
C GLU A 21 13.95 13.34 -14.56
N LEU A 22 12.78 12.92 -14.07
CA LEU A 22 12.62 12.43 -12.69
C LEU A 22 13.46 11.17 -12.44
N GLY A 23 13.48 10.24 -13.39
CA GLY A 23 14.31 9.03 -13.31
C GLY A 23 15.80 9.32 -13.31
N GLU A 24 16.26 10.26 -14.15
CA GLU A 24 17.65 10.70 -14.19
C GLU A 24 18.07 11.44 -12.92
N MET A 25 17.20 12.29 -12.39
CA MET A 25 17.42 12.98 -11.13
C MET A 25 17.60 11.98 -9.99
N PHE A 26 16.66 11.06 -9.85
CA PHE A 26 16.76 9.98 -8.87
C PHE A 26 18.03 9.14 -9.02
N CYS A 27 18.40 8.80 -10.27
CA CYS A 27 19.59 8.03 -10.56
C CYS A 27 20.88 8.77 -10.13
N ARG A 28 20.99 10.05 -10.45
CA ARG A 28 22.15 10.89 -10.06
C ARG A 28 22.29 11.04 -8.55
N GLU A 29 21.18 11.21 -7.86
CA GLU A 29 21.18 11.41 -6.40
C GLU A 29 21.45 10.11 -5.64
N GLN A 30 20.84 9.01 -6.08
CA GLN A 30 20.86 7.77 -5.32
C GLN A 30 21.99 6.81 -5.74
N PHE A 31 22.50 6.93 -6.97
CA PHE A 31 23.55 6.06 -7.49
C PHE A 31 24.77 6.82 -8.02
N PRO A 32 25.28 7.84 -7.31
CA PRO A 32 26.46 8.55 -7.76
C PRO A 32 27.66 7.61 -7.86
N GLY A 33 28.56 7.89 -8.81
CA GLY A 33 29.74 7.09 -9.08
C GLY A 33 29.49 5.73 -9.73
N HIS A 34 28.25 5.44 -10.15
CA HIS A 34 27.91 4.31 -11.00
C HIS A 34 27.68 4.76 -12.44
N GLN A 35 28.10 3.95 -13.40
CA GLN A 35 27.59 4.06 -14.77
C GLN A 35 26.13 3.58 -14.76
N ALA A 36 25.26 4.33 -15.41
CA ALA A 36 23.85 4.01 -15.45
C ALA A 36 23.24 4.24 -16.83
N ILE A 37 22.19 3.48 -17.12
CA ILE A 37 21.29 3.70 -18.23
C ILE A 37 19.91 3.98 -17.63
N VAL A 38 19.31 5.10 -18.01
CA VAL A 38 17.96 5.47 -17.65
C VAL A 38 17.11 5.48 -18.92
N CYS A 39 16.03 4.73 -18.93
CA CYS A 39 15.17 4.59 -20.10
C CYS A 39 13.70 4.60 -19.67
N THR A 40 12.91 5.48 -20.25
CA THR A 40 11.48 5.60 -19.96
C THR A 40 10.65 4.90 -21.02
N HIS A 41 9.68 4.12 -20.58
CA HIS A 41 8.67 3.50 -21.41
C HIS A 41 7.34 4.26 -21.25
N PRO A 42 6.69 4.62 -22.36
CA PRO A 42 5.46 5.41 -22.32
C PRO A 42 4.25 4.62 -21.82
N ASP A 43 4.32 3.29 -21.87
CA ASP A 43 3.22 2.40 -21.53
C ASP A 43 3.74 1.17 -20.76
N GLY A 44 2.94 0.71 -19.82
CA GLY A 44 3.22 -0.52 -19.10
C GLY A 44 2.93 -1.76 -19.94
N HIS A 45 3.40 -2.91 -19.45
CA HIS A 45 3.08 -4.19 -20.05
C HIS A 45 1.55 -4.33 -20.19
N ASN A 46 1.08 -4.76 -21.36
CA ASN A 46 -0.34 -4.89 -21.70
C ASN A 46 -1.13 -3.58 -21.78
N GLN A 47 -0.53 -2.52 -22.24
CA GLN A 47 -1.21 -1.23 -22.43
C GLN A 47 -1.91 -0.75 -21.16
N SER A 48 -1.20 -0.84 -20.03
CA SER A 48 -1.72 -0.41 -18.73
C SER A 48 -1.77 1.11 -18.58
N GLY A 49 -1.16 1.87 -19.49
CA GLY A 49 -1.14 3.32 -19.50
C GLY A 49 -0.18 3.94 -18.47
N ASN A 50 0.58 3.13 -17.74
CA ASN A 50 1.51 3.67 -16.74
C ASN A 50 2.90 3.88 -17.33
N ILE A 51 3.32 5.13 -17.37
CA ILE A 51 4.69 5.51 -17.69
C ILE A 51 5.62 4.95 -16.61
N HIS A 52 6.75 4.38 -17.01
CA HIS A 52 7.71 3.84 -16.07
C HIS A 52 9.16 3.99 -16.55
N VAL A 53 10.05 4.20 -15.60
CA VAL A 53 11.48 4.45 -15.85
C VAL A 53 12.29 3.25 -15.36
N HIS A 54 13.08 2.69 -16.26
CA HIS A 54 14.09 1.69 -15.95
C HIS A 54 15.42 2.37 -15.65
N ILE A 55 15.99 2.08 -14.50
CA ILE A 55 17.33 2.51 -14.10
C ILE A 55 18.18 1.25 -13.96
N VAL A 56 19.17 1.11 -14.79
CA VAL A 56 20.14 0.00 -14.78
C VAL A 56 21.50 0.58 -14.43
N ILE A 57 22.07 0.17 -13.32
CA ILE A 57 23.41 0.62 -12.88
C ILE A 57 24.45 -0.48 -13.09
N ASN A 58 25.67 -0.11 -13.41
CA ASN A 58 26.81 -1.01 -13.28
C ASN A 58 26.96 -1.40 -11.81
N SER A 59 27.14 -2.68 -11.53
CA SER A 59 27.27 -3.17 -10.15
C SER A 59 28.50 -2.62 -9.42
N LEU A 60 29.56 -2.24 -10.15
CA LEU A 60 30.76 -1.66 -9.59
C LEU A 60 30.70 -0.13 -9.65
N ARG A 61 31.07 0.50 -8.56
CA ARG A 61 31.27 1.94 -8.51
C ARG A 61 32.59 2.30 -9.21
N ILE A 62 32.56 3.28 -10.09
CA ILE A 62 33.75 3.72 -10.86
C ILE A 62 34.45 4.91 -10.23
N GLU A 63 33.78 5.64 -9.31
CA GLU A 63 34.32 6.81 -8.63
C GLU A 63 34.09 6.71 -7.11
N ASN A 64 34.96 7.36 -6.33
CA ASN A 64 34.70 7.55 -4.90
C ASN A 64 33.60 8.58 -4.71
N VAL A 65 32.69 8.31 -3.78
CA VAL A 65 31.55 9.19 -3.47
C VAL A 65 31.46 9.46 -1.97
N PRO A 66 30.75 10.50 -1.52
CA PRO A 66 30.46 10.70 -0.11
C PRO A 66 29.58 9.55 0.42
N LEU A 67 29.59 9.38 1.74
CA LEU A 67 28.72 8.41 2.40
C LEU A 67 27.26 8.89 2.27
N LEU A 68 26.44 8.10 1.61
CA LEU A 68 25.01 8.37 1.44
C LEU A 68 24.18 7.78 2.59
N PRO A 69 22.99 8.30 2.87
CA PRO A 69 22.16 7.88 4.02
C PRO A 69 21.82 6.40 4.07
N TYR A 70 21.76 5.72 2.93
CA TYR A 70 21.48 4.29 2.85
C TYR A 70 22.71 3.40 2.99
N MET A 71 23.93 3.98 2.98
CA MET A 71 25.17 3.24 3.10
C MET A 71 25.51 3.05 4.58
N ASP A 72 25.65 1.82 5.00
CA ASP A 72 25.99 1.47 6.39
C ASP A 72 27.48 1.19 6.61
N ARG A 73 28.30 1.18 5.54
CA ARG A 73 29.73 0.93 5.62
C ARG A 73 30.52 1.98 4.84
N PRO A 74 31.59 2.54 5.42
CA PRO A 74 32.48 3.46 4.70
C PRO A 74 33.11 2.86 3.42
N ALA A 75 33.27 1.54 3.36
CA ALA A 75 33.77 0.84 2.17
C ALA A 75 32.82 0.98 0.96
N ASP A 76 31.53 1.16 1.17
CA ASP A 76 30.54 1.26 0.11
C ASP A 76 30.69 2.55 -0.72
N THR A 77 31.50 3.52 -0.25
CA THR A 77 31.82 4.79 -0.94
C THR A 77 32.92 4.68 -1.98
N LYS A 78 33.67 3.57 -2.01
CA LYS A 78 34.91 3.45 -2.77
C LYS A 78 34.70 2.97 -4.20
N ALA A 79 35.48 3.50 -5.12
CA ALA A 79 35.61 2.95 -6.46
C ALA A 79 36.04 1.47 -6.40
N GLY A 80 35.51 0.65 -7.32
CA GLY A 80 35.74 -0.80 -7.34
C GLY A 80 34.85 -1.60 -6.37
N CYS A 81 34.11 -0.95 -5.47
CA CYS A 81 33.14 -1.63 -4.61
C CYS A 81 31.81 -1.88 -5.32
N LYS A 82 31.22 -3.05 -5.06
CA LYS A 82 29.89 -3.39 -5.56
C LYS A 82 28.84 -2.57 -4.86
N HIS A 83 27.83 -2.15 -5.62
CA HIS A 83 26.60 -1.64 -5.03
C HIS A 83 25.97 -2.68 -4.09
N ARG A 84 25.66 -2.25 -2.90
CA ARG A 84 25.01 -3.09 -1.88
C ARG A 84 23.64 -2.53 -1.56
N CYS A 85 22.64 -3.39 -1.72
CA CYS A 85 21.25 -3.07 -1.41
C CYS A 85 20.81 -3.91 -0.21
N THR A 86 20.61 -3.28 0.95
CA THR A 86 20.03 -3.88 2.16
C THR A 86 18.53 -3.58 2.23
N ASP A 87 17.81 -4.23 3.15
CA ASP A 87 16.40 -3.90 3.38
C ASP A 87 16.22 -2.42 3.79
N ALA A 88 17.14 -1.91 4.63
CA ALA A 88 17.14 -0.50 5.01
C ALA A 88 17.42 0.45 3.80
N ALA A 89 18.32 0.07 2.89
CA ALA A 89 18.54 0.81 1.65
C ALA A 89 17.30 0.80 0.76
N MET A 90 16.61 -0.34 0.66
CA MET A 90 15.36 -0.41 -0.10
C MET A 90 14.26 0.48 0.49
N ASP A 91 14.15 0.53 1.80
CA ASP A 91 13.16 1.40 2.46
C ASP A 91 13.53 2.87 2.27
N TYR A 92 14.83 3.21 2.31
CA TYR A 92 15.31 4.53 1.96
C TYR A 92 14.96 4.91 0.52
N PHE A 93 15.25 4.05 -0.48
CA PHE A 93 14.91 4.33 -1.89
C PHE A 93 13.40 4.49 -2.11
N LYS A 94 12.56 3.70 -1.43
CA LYS A 94 11.11 3.88 -1.48
C LYS A 94 10.68 5.25 -0.94
N SER A 95 11.28 5.69 0.17
CA SER A 95 10.96 6.99 0.74
C SER A 95 11.41 8.15 -0.18
N GLU A 96 12.55 8.02 -0.84
CA GLU A 96 13.03 9.00 -1.81
C GLU A 96 12.14 9.06 -3.08
N VAL A 97 11.64 7.90 -3.57
CA VAL A 97 10.66 7.89 -4.67
C VAL A 97 9.35 8.55 -4.26
N MET A 98 8.86 8.30 -3.03
CA MET A 98 7.64 8.95 -2.54
C MET A 98 7.81 10.46 -2.45
N GLU A 99 8.96 10.94 -1.96
CA GLU A 99 9.28 12.36 -1.90
C GLU A 99 9.39 12.99 -3.30
N LEU A 100 10.08 12.32 -4.23
CA LEU A 100 10.17 12.74 -5.62
C LEU A 100 8.79 12.93 -6.27
N CYS A 101 7.90 11.97 -6.07
CA CYS A 101 6.53 12.06 -6.57
C CYS A 101 5.73 13.18 -5.89
N HIS A 102 5.94 13.39 -4.59
CA HIS A 102 5.30 14.47 -3.85
C HIS A 102 5.73 15.85 -4.38
N GLU A 103 7.03 16.07 -4.53
CA GLU A 103 7.59 17.32 -5.06
C GLU A 103 7.13 17.60 -6.51
N ALA A 104 6.93 16.54 -7.30
CA ALA A 104 6.44 16.64 -8.67
C ALA A 104 4.90 16.77 -8.78
N GLY A 105 4.17 16.74 -7.65
CA GLY A 105 2.70 16.81 -7.61
C GLY A 105 2.02 15.58 -8.21
N LEU A 106 2.67 14.41 -8.17
CA LEU A 106 2.18 13.15 -8.72
C LEU A 106 1.48 12.30 -7.66
N TYR A 107 0.62 11.41 -8.11
CA TYR A 107 0.01 10.39 -7.26
C TYR A 107 1.06 9.49 -6.64
N GLN A 108 0.86 9.14 -5.38
CA GLN A 108 1.75 8.25 -4.68
C GLN A 108 0.97 7.27 -3.80
N ILE A 109 1.58 6.14 -3.57
CA ILE A 109 1.12 5.12 -2.62
C ILE A 109 2.16 4.99 -1.51
N ASP A 110 1.73 4.54 -0.34
CA ASP A 110 2.66 4.22 0.75
C ASP A 110 3.45 2.96 0.39
N LEU A 111 4.74 3.14 0.05
CA LEU A 111 5.65 2.06 -0.30
C LEU A 111 6.34 1.43 0.90
N LEU A 112 6.28 2.08 2.08
CA LEU A 112 6.96 1.66 3.29
C LEU A 112 6.10 0.73 4.15
N ASN A 113 4.80 0.98 4.17
CA ASN A 113 3.88 0.18 4.94
C ASN A 113 3.22 -0.89 4.06
N GLY A 114 2.86 -2.00 4.68
CA GLY A 114 2.15 -3.07 4.01
C GLY A 114 0.71 -2.67 3.66
N SER A 115 0.16 -3.27 2.64
CA SER A 115 -1.23 -3.06 2.28
C SER A 115 -2.15 -3.90 3.17
N ALA A 116 -3.16 -3.24 3.75
CA ALA A 116 -4.22 -3.92 4.50
C ALA A 116 -4.89 -5.04 3.70
N ASN A 117 -5.01 -4.85 2.38
CA ASN A 117 -5.56 -5.81 1.43
C ASN A 117 -4.62 -6.00 0.24
N ARG A 118 -3.75 -7.00 0.31
CA ARG A 118 -2.72 -7.22 -0.70
C ARG A 118 -3.22 -8.08 -1.85
N VAL A 119 -3.22 -7.53 -3.05
CA VAL A 119 -3.43 -8.27 -4.30
C VAL A 119 -2.08 -8.53 -4.94
N THR A 120 -1.72 -9.82 -5.12
CA THR A 120 -0.48 -10.20 -5.80
C THR A 120 -0.66 -10.09 -7.31
N GLU A 121 0.42 -9.87 -8.07
CA GLU A 121 0.38 -9.81 -9.53
C GLU A 121 -0.32 -11.04 -10.14
N ARG A 122 0.03 -12.24 -9.70
CA ARG A 122 -0.64 -13.47 -10.14
C ARG A 122 -2.16 -13.45 -9.90
N GLU A 123 -2.60 -12.87 -8.79
CA GLU A 123 -4.02 -12.73 -8.46
C GLU A 123 -4.70 -11.69 -9.34
N TYR A 124 -4.03 -10.58 -9.60
CA TYR A 124 -4.50 -9.55 -10.52
C TYR A 124 -4.78 -10.13 -11.91
N TRP A 125 -3.80 -10.86 -12.48
CA TRP A 125 -3.97 -11.50 -13.77
C TRP A 125 -5.02 -12.59 -13.79
N ALA A 126 -5.12 -13.41 -12.73
CA ALA A 126 -6.17 -14.40 -12.59
C ALA A 126 -7.56 -13.75 -12.56
N ARG A 127 -7.71 -12.64 -11.85
CA ARG A 127 -8.96 -11.87 -11.81
C ARG A 127 -9.30 -11.29 -13.18
N LYS A 128 -8.34 -10.66 -13.87
CA LYS A 128 -8.55 -10.07 -15.20
C LYS A 128 -8.97 -11.12 -16.22
N LYS A 129 -8.26 -12.27 -16.24
CA LYS A 129 -8.60 -13.39 -17.13
C LYS A 129 -9.95 -14.03 -16.80
N GLY A 130 -10.23 -14.22 -15.52
CA GLY A 130 -11.51 -14.77 -15.05
C GLY A 130 -12.68 -13.84 -15.36
N GLN A 131 -12.50 -12.52 -15.21
CA GLN A 131 -13.54 -11.54 -15.57
C GLN A 131 -13.84 -11.58 -17.06
N ALA A 132 -12.81 -11.57 -17.92
CA ALA A 132 -13.03 -11.64 -19.38
C ALA A 132 -13.74 -12.93 -19.81
N ALA A 133 -13.42 -14.06 -19.19
CA ALA A 133 -14.13 -15.33 -19.44
C ALA A 133 -15.60 -15.28 -18.98
N LEU A 134 -15.87 -14.70 -17.83
CA LEU A 134 -17.22 -14.52 -17.28
C LEU A 134 -18.06 -13.57 -18.15
N ASP A 135 -17.47 -12.47 -18.60
CA ASP A 135 -18.13 -11.50 -19.48
C ASP A 135 -18.51 -12.15 -20.83
N HIS A 136 -17.60 -12.94 -21.42
CA HIS A 136 -17.86 -13.71 -22.63
C HIS A 136 -18.98 -14.73 -22.45
N GLU A 137 -18.97 -15.46 -21.32
CA GLU A 137 -20.02 -16.44 -20.99
C GLU A 137 -21.39 -15.75 -20.76
N ASN A 138 -21.42 -14.62 -20.06
CA ASN A 138 -22.65 -13.84 -19.86
C ASN A 138 -23.20 -13.28 -21.17
N ALA A 139 -22.34 -12.86 -22.10
CA ALA A 139 -22.77 -12.43 -23.42
C ALA A 139 -23.42 -13.60 -24.22
N ALA A 140 -22.85 -14.79 -24.13
CA ALA A 140 -23.43 -16.00 -24.75
C ALA A 140 -24.79 -16.37 -24.13
N LEU A 141 -24.89 -16.35 -22.80
CA LEU A 141 -26.14 -16.62 -22.09
C LEU A 141 -27.24 -15.60 -22.43
N ALA A 142 -26.87 -14.32 -22.56
CA ALA A 142 -27.79 -13.27 -22.97
C ALA A 142 -28.32 -13.49 -24.40
N ALA A 143 -27.45 -13.92 -25.32
CA ALA A 143 -27.85 -14.27 -26.70
C ALA A 143 -28.83 -15.47 -26.76
N GLU A 144 -28.75 -16.37 -25.78
CA GLU A 144 -29.65 -17.53 -25.63
C GLU A 144 -30.89 -17.23 -24.79
N GLY A 145 -31.08 -16.00 -24.27
CA GLY A 145 -32.16 -15.62 -23.38
C GLY A 145 -32.12 -16.29 -22.00
N LYS A 146 -30.95 -16.78 -21.58
CA LYS A 146 -30.74 -17.40 -20.27
C LYS A 146 -30.30 -16.39 -19.21
N PRO A 147 -30.55 -16.63 -17.92
CA PRO A 147 -30.13 -15.74 -16.85
C PRO A 147 -28.61 -15.65 -16.79
N ALA A 148 -28.12 -14.42 -16.63
CA ALA A 148 -26.69 -14.17 -16.50
C ALA A 148 -26.13 -14.71 -15.17
N LYS A 149 -24.88 -15.15 -15.18
CA LYS A 149 -24.08 -15.44 -13.99
C LYS A 149 -23.71 -14.15 -13.24
N PRO A 150 -23.14 -14.24 -12.02
CA PRO A 150 -22.66 -13.05 -11.34
C PRO A 150 -21.79 -12.18 -12.24
N THR A 151 -21.96 -10.86 -12.17
CA THR A 151 -21.25 -9.92 -13.05
C THR A 151 -19.78 -9.72 -12.69
N ARG A 152 -19.38 -10.11 -11.47
CA ARG A 152 -18.02 -9.95 -10.96
C ARG A 152 -17.36 -11.29 -10.70
N PHE A 153 -16.18 -11.48 -11.31
CA PHE A 153 -15.33 -12.62 -11.01
C PHE A 153 -14.52 -12.39 -9.73
N GLU A 154 -14.58 -13.34 -8.81
CA GLU A 154 -13.84 -13.32 -7.55
C GLU A 154 -12.81 -14.44 -7.53
N THR A 155 -11.56 -14.08 -7.21
CA THR A 155 -10.50 -15.07 -7.02
C THR A 155 -10.67 -15.83 -5.70
N ASP A 156 -10.09 -17.04 -5.58
CA ASP A 156 -10.12 -17.82 -4.34
C ASP A 156 -9.58 -17.05 -3.14
N LYS A 157 -8.56 -16.20 -3.36
CA LYS A 157 -8.04 -15.35 -2.29
C LYS A 157 -9.03 -14.26 -1.89
N GLU A 158 -9.75 -13.67 -2.84
CA GLU A 158 -10.75 -12.66 -2.50
C GLU A 158 -11.92 -13.28 -1.74
N LYS A 159 -12.40 -14.45 -2.15
CA LYS A 159 -13.40 -15.22 -1.40
C LYS A 159 -12.90 -15.54 0.02
N LEU A 160 -11.64 -15.96 0.14
CA LEU A 160 -11.03 -16.22 1.44
C LEU A 160 -10.96 -14.95 2.32
N ARG A 161 -10.58 -13.79 1.76
CA ARG A 161 -10.59 -12.52 2.51
C ARG A 161 -11.99 -12.15 3.00
N GLN A 162 -13.01 -12.36 2.18
CA GLN A 162 -14.40 -12.11 2.57
C GLN A 162 -14.84 -13.01 3.72
N ILE A 163 -14.53 -14.32 3.64
CA ILE A 163 -14.79 -15.28 4.71
C ILE A 163 -14.10 -14.86 6.01
N ILE A 164 -12.80 -14.52 5.95
CA ILE A 164 -12.05 -14.10 7.13
C ILE A 164 -12.67 -12.82 7.73
N ARG A 165 -12.99 -11.80 6.93
CA ARG A 165 -13.61 -10.57 7.43
C ARG A 165 -14.96 -10.83 8.08
N LYS A 166 -15.80 -11.64 7.43
CA LYS A 166 -17.12 -11.99 7.96
C LYS A 166 -16.98 -12.68 9.33
N THR A 167 -16.19 -13.74 9.40
CA THR A 167 -15.99 -14.49 10.63
C THR A 167 -15.32 -13.65 11.72
N LEU A 168 -14.38 -12.78 11.36
CA LEU A 168 -13.71 -11.88 12.29
C LEU A 168 -14.69 -10.88 12.93
N ASN A 169 -15.59 -10.29 12.14
CA ASN A 169 -16.59 -9.34 12.63
C ASN A 169 -17.61 -10.00 13.59
N GLU A 170 -17.81 -11.29 13.47
CA GLU A 170 -18.74 -12.07 14.30
C GLU A 170 -18.08 -12.74 15.49
N SER A 171 -16.74 -12.60 15.66
CA SER A 171 -15.95 -13.32 16.66
C SER A 171 -15.38 -12.38 17.72
N PHE A 172 -15.19 -12.95 18.94
CA PHE A 172 -14.66 -12.21 20.11
C PHE A 172 -13.37 -12.85 20.63
N THR A 173 -13.11 -14.13 20.34
CA THR A 173 -11.90 -14.87 20.73
C THR A 173 -11.27 -15.57 19.54
N VAL A 174 -10.00 -15.95 19.65
CA VAL A 174 -9.28 -16.66 18.61
C VAL A 174 -9.90 -18.05 18.36
N GLU A 175 -10.33 -18.72 19.41
CA GLU A 175 -10.98 -20.03 19.35
C GLU A 175 -12.32 -19.96 18.61
N ASP A 176 -13.16 -18.97 18.94
CA ASP A 176 -14.42 -18.71 18.26
C ASP A 176 -14.19 -18.38 16.78
N PHE A 177 -13.21 -17.52 16.49
CA PHE A 177 -12.81 -17.20 15.12
C PHE A 177 -12.37 -18.45 14.34
N ALA A 178 -11.54 -19.30 14.94
CA ALA A 178 -11.09 -20.52 14.30
C ALA A 178 -12.24 -21.51 14.05
N GLN A 179 -13.16 -21.66 14.99
CA GLN A 179 -14.35 -22.52 14.86
C GLN A 179 -15.28 -22.02 13.73
N LYS A 180 -15.53 -20.72 13.65
CA LYS A 180 -16.35 -20.14 12.58
C LYS A 180 -15.69 -20.25 11.21
N LEU A 181 -14.37 -20.09 11.12
CA LEU A 181 -13.64 -20.36 9.89
C LEU A 181 -13.77 -21.80 9.43
N LEU A 182 -13.73 -22.76 10.39
CA LEU A 182 -13.88 -24.17 10.09
C LEU A 182 -15.25 -24.51 9.48
N GLN A 183 -16.32 -23.78 9.83
CA GLN A 183 -17.63 -23.93 9.21
C GLN A 183 -17.61 -23.65 7.70
N TYR A 184 -16.68 -22.81 7.24
CA TYR A 184 -16.41 -22.56 5.82
C TYR A 184 -15.33 -23.48 5.25
N GLY A 185 -14.90 -24.50 5.99
CA GLY A 185 -13.82 -25.40 5.59
C GLY A 185 -12.41 -24.77 5.66
N VAL A 186 -12.27 -23.58 6.25
CA VAL A 186 -10.99 -22.89 6.35
C VAL A 186 -10.35 -23.17 7.70
N THR A 187 -9.10 -23.67 7.67
CA THR A 187 -8.32 -23.90 8.89
C THR A 187 -7.27 -22.81 9.05
N VAL A 188 -7.25 -22.14 10.20
CA VAL A 188 -6.18 -21.20 10.56
C VAL A 188 -5.03 -21.97 11.22
N LYS A 189 -3.80 -21.67 10.80
CA LYS A 189 -2.57 -22.23 11.38
C LYS A 189 -1.64 -21.11 11.78
N GLU A 190 -1.03 -21.23 12.95
CA GLU A 190 0.02 -20.34 13.39
C GLU A 190 1.39 -20.96 13.17
N SER A 191 2.31 -20.18 12.62
CA SER A 191 3.72 -20.55 12.49
C SER A 191 4.59 -19.31 12.59
N ARG A 192 5.59 -19.35 13.46
CA ARG A 192 6.54 -18.24 13.70
C ARG A 192 5.83 -16.91 14.00
N GLY A 193 4.77 -16.95 14.82
CA GLY A 193 4.01 -15.78 15.22
C GLY A 193 3.11 -15.18 14.14
N ARG A 194 2.88 -15.88 13.02
CA ARG A 194 2.06 -15.44 11.89
C ARG A 194 0.95 -16.43 11.58
N PHE A 195 -0.18 -15.91 11.12
CA PHE A 195 -1.28 -16.72 10.63
C PHE A 195 -1.11 -17.14 9.17
N SER A 196 -1.65 -18.29 8.89
CA SER A 196 -1.84 -18.84 7.55
C SER A 196 -3.15 -19.61 7.48
N TYR A 197 -3.80 -19.60 6.33
CA TYR A 197 -5.16 -20.10 6.13
C TYR A 197 -5.14 -21.20 5.08
N LEU A 198 -5.67 -22.36 5.44
CA LEU A 198 -5.79 -23.52 4.54
C LEU A 198 -7.27 -23.67 4.14
N THR A 199 -7.54 -23.57 2.84
CA THR A 199 -8.87 -23.83 2.26
C THR A 199 -8.98 -25.28 1.80
N PRO A 200 -10.20 -25.85 1.67
CA PRO A 200 -10.39 -27.25 1.28
C PRO A 200 -9.72 -27.63 -0.04
N ASP A 201 -9.73 -26.71 -1.00
CA ASP A 201 -9.23 -26.92 -2.36
C ASP A 201 -7.68 -26.86 -2.46
N ARG A 202 -6.96 -26.69 -1.35
CA ARG A 202 -5.51 -26.46 -1.35
C ARG A 202 -4.79 -27.44 -0.41
N THR A 203 -3.62 -27.87 -0.86
CA THR A 203 -2.70 -28.67 -0.04
C THR A 203 -1.76 -27.83 0.80
N LYS A 204 -1.51 -26.56 0.41
CA LYS A 204 -0.61 -25.63 1.10
C LYS A 204 -1.37 -24.38 1.57
N PRO A 205 -1.16 -23.96 2.83
CA PRO A 205 -1.82 -22.78 3.37
C PRO A 205 -1.37 -21.49 2.66
N ILE A 206 -2.27 -20.52 2.60
CA ILE A 206 -1.99 -19.18 2.15
C ILE A 206 -1.54 -18.36 3.36
N THR A 207 -0.34 -17.81 3.32
CA THR A 207 0.16 -16.97 4.41
C THR A 207 -0.60 -15.63 4.46
N ALA A 208 -0.85 -15.10 5.63
CA ALA A 208 -1.51 -13.81 5.84
C ALA A 208 -0.85 -12.68 5.03
N ARG A 209 0.48 -12.66 4.96
CA ARG A 209 1.25 -11.70 4.14
C ARG A 209 0.82 -11.65 2.67
N LYS A 210 0.31 -12.76 2.10
CA LYS A 210 -0.20 -12.81 0.71
C LYS A 210 -1.63 -12.31 0.58
N LEU A 211 -2.35 -12.17 1.68
CA LEU A 211 -3.71 -11.65 1.74
C LEU A 211 -3.72 -10.15 2.05
N GLY A 212 -2.82 -9.70 2.91
CA GLY A 212 -2.68 -8.33 3.38
C GLY A 212 -2.46 -8.29 4.90
N ASP A 213 -2.01 -7.15 5.41
CA ASP A 213 -1.63 -7.00 6.81
C ASP A 213 -2.83 -7.10 7.77
N SER A 214 -4.05 -6.76 7.31
CA SER A 214 -5.28 -6.95 8.09
C SER A 214 -5.61 -8.42 8.43
N PHE A 215 -4.94 -9.37 7.81
CA PHE A 215 -5.16 -10.80 7.99
C PHE A 215 -4.07 -11.49 8.82
N ASP A 216 -3.05 -10.73 9.25
CA ASP A 216 -1.99 -11.29 10.09
C ASP A 216 -2.43 -11.34 11.56
N LYS A 217 -1.73 -12.15 12.36
CA LYS A 217 -2.06 -12.44 13.76
C LYS A 217 -2.29 -11.17 14.57
N ALA A 218 -1.39 -10.19 14.47
CA ALA A 218 -1.50 -8.95 15.24
C ALA A 218 -2.78 -8.18 14.93
N ALA A 219 -3.13 -8.02 13.65
CA ALA A 219 -4.34 -7.31 13.23
C ALA A 219 -5.61 -8.07 13.61
N VAL A 220 -5.60 -9.40 13.50
CA VAL A 220 -6.73 -10.26 13.89
C VAL A 220 -6.97 -10.17 15.40
N LEU A 221 -5.91 -10.26 16.22
CA LEU A 221 -6.04 -10.12 17.68
C LEU A 221 -6.59 -8.76 18.08
N ALA A 222 -6.07 -7.68 17.50
CA ALA A 222 -6.56 -6.32 17.77
C ALA A 222 -8.04 -6.15 17.38
N ALA A 223 -8.48 -6.75 16.27
CA ALA A 223 -9.88 -6.70 15.86
C ALA A 223 -10.80 -7.49 16.80
N LEU A 224 -10.38 -8.65 17.28
CA LEU A 224 -11.12 -9.45 18.25
C LEU A 224 -11.25 -8.73 19.59
N GLU A 225 -10.18 -8.11 20.06
CA GLU A 225 -10.20 -7.28 21.27
C GLU A 225 -11.18 -6.09 21.16
N GLN A 226 -11.16 -5.40 20.01
CA GLN A 226 -12.13 -4.32 19.76
C GLN A 226 -13.58 -4.82 19.72
N ASN A 227 -13.83 -6.00 19.17
CA ASN A 227 -15.16 -6.59 19.15
C ASN A 227 -15.63 -6.94 20.57
N ALA A 228 -14.76 -7.51 21.40
CA ALA A 228 -15.07 -7.82 22.80
C ALA A 228 -15.44 -6.56 23.58
N LEU A 229 -14.64 -5.49 23.46
CA LEU A 229 -14.91 -4.20 24.12
C LEU A 229 -16.24 -3.57 23.65
N ARG A 230 -16.57 -3.67 22.35
CA ARG A 230 -17.87 -3.18 21.84
C ARG A 230 -19.05 -3.95 22.43
N SER A 231 -18.91 -5.25 22.56
CA SER A 231 -19.95 -6.11 23.15
C SER A 231 -20.21 -5.77 24.62
N GLU A 232 -19.17 -5.54 25.41
CA GLU A 232 -19.26 -5.14 26.81
C GLU A 232 -19.96 -3.77 26.97
N ASN A 233 -19.58 -2.78 26.15
CA ASN A 233 -20.19 -1.45 26.18
C ASN A 233 -21.68 -1.46 25.78
N THR A 234 -22.10 -2.39 24.93
CA THR A 234 -23.49 -2.52 24.53
C THR A 234 -24.34 -3.14 25.66
N LEU A 235 -23.77 -4.04 26.44
CA LEU A 235 -24.44 -4.64 27.60
C LEU A 235 -24.62 -3.63 28.74
N THR A 236 -23.61 -2.81 29.02
CA THR A 236 -23.66 -1.78 30.08
C THR A 236 -24.62 -0.63 29.77
N SER A 237 -24.88 -0.35 28.50
CA SER A 237 -25.82 0.69 28.06
C SER A 237 -27.30 0.29 28.19
N ASN A 238 -27.59 -0.99 28.25
CA ASN A 238 -28.97 -1.49 28.34
C ASN A 238 -29.49 -1.65 29.80
N ASP A 239 -28.60 -1.55 30.81
CA ASP A 239 -28.99 -1.65 32.21
C ASP A 239 -29.35 -0.31 32.88
N ALA A 240 -29.30 0.79 32.14
CA ALA A 240 -29.69 2.11 32.65
C ALA A 240 -31.10 2.48 32.16
N ILE A 241 -32.14 1.88 32.75
CA ILE A 241 -33.51 2.41 32.68
C ILE A 241 -33.68 3.30 33.88
N PRO A 242 -33.82 4.61 33.78
CA PRO A 242 -34.30 5.43 34.87
C PRO A 242 -35.82 5.39 34.86
N LEU A 243 -36.40 4.78 35.90
CA LEU A 243 -37.75 5.09 36.37
C LEU A 243 -37.70 6.46 37.02
N ASP A 244 -38.16 7.51 36.35
CA ASP A 244 -39.05 8.45 37.12
C ASP A 244 -39.93 9.26 36.15
N ARG A 245 -41.19 9.27 36.49
CA ARG A 245 -42.24 10.13 35.94
C ARG A 245 -42.31 11.37 36.80
N THR A 246 -42.28 12.54 36.21
CA THR A 246 -43.27 13.58 36.56
C THR A 246 -43.36 14.63 35.44
N LEU A 247 -44.60 15.00 35.21
CA LEU A 247 -45.11 15.99 34.25
C LEU A 247 -44.66 17.41 34.58
N SER A 248 -44.29 18.19 33.58
CA SER A 248 -44.97 19.48 33.36
C SER A 248 -44.56 20.13 32.04
N SER A 249 -45.55 20.71 31.42
CA SER A 249 -45.58 21.44 30.14
C SER A 249 -44.89 22.79 30.25
N SER A 250 -44.22 23.22 29.15
CA SER A 250 -44.49 24.50 28.43
C SER A 250 -43.45 24.80 27.35
N GLU A 251 -43.94 25.04 26.20
CA GLU A 251 -43.61 25.91 25.07
C GLU A 251 -42.22 26.57 24.94
N GLY A 252 -41.68 26.52 23.72
CA GLY A 252 -40.98 27.66 23.18
C GLY A 252 -39.76 27.43 22.31
N ALA A 253 -39.93 27.60 20.98
CA ALA A 253 -38.99 28.17 20.01
C ALA A 253 -37.71 27.44 19.55
N SER A 254 -37.78 26.93 18.35
CA SER A 254 -36.89 27.04 17.19
C SER A 254 -35.44 27.51 17.42
N SER A 255 -34.47 26.64 17.11
CA SER A 255 -33.29 27.04 16.37
C SER A 255 -32.59 25.81 15.75
N ARG A 256 -32.46 25.87 14.42
CA ARG A 256 -31.79 24.86 13.61
C ARG A 256 -30.27 24.99 13.81
N HIS A 257 -29.61 23.92 14.23
CA HIS A 257 -28.17 23.77 14.07
C HIS A 257 -27.87 22.43 13.40
N THR A 258 -27.38 22.50 12.16
CA THR A 258 -26.78 21.41 11.42
C THR A 258 -25.43 20.99 12.04
N PRO A 259 -25.17 19.73 12.25
CA PRO A 259 -23.84 19.28 12.67
C PRO A 259 -22.87 19.27 11.45
N LYS A 260 -21.77 19.98 11.60
CA LYS A 260 -20.61 19.88 10.69
C LYS A 260 -19.97 18.50 10.85
N GLN A 261 -19.86 17.80 9.72
CA GLN A 261 -19.02 16.63 9.59
C GLN A 261 -17.56 17.01 9.82
N SER A 262 -16.92 16.41 10.79
CA SER A 262 -15.48 16.50 10.98
C SER A 262 -14.75 15.57 10.00
N ALA A 263 -13.85 16.14 9.22
CA ALA A 263 -12.92 15.43 8.32
C ALA A 263 -11.95 14.54 9.11
N PRO A 264 -11.45 13.44 8.51
CA PRO A 264 -10.51 12.56 9.18
C PRO A 264 -9.17 13.26 9.43
N GLN A 265 -8.68 13.16 10.67
CA GLN A 265 -7.39 13.72 11.07
C GLN A 265 -6.24 12.96 10.40
N THR A 266 -5.39 13.68 9.69
CA THR A 266 -4.10 13.23 9.18
C THR A 266 -3.10 12.99 10.31
N PRO A 267 -2.21 11.98 10.21
CA PRO A 267 -1.20 11.71 11.24
C PRO A 267 -0.16 12.83 11.32
N SER A 268 0.29 13.09 12.53
CA SER A 268 1.05 14.23 13.01
C SER A 268 2.31 14.58 12.21
N ILE A 269 2.41 15.86 11.91
CA ILE A 269 3.49 16.61 11.24
C ILE A 269 4.87 16.54 11.96
N GLY A 270 4.97 15.97 13.19
CA GLY A 270 6.18 16.02 14.01
C GLY A 270 7.41 15.28 13.47
N ARG A 271 7.23 14.27 12.61
CA ARG A 271 8.37 13.55 11.99
C ARG A 271 8.88 14.18 10.68
N MET A 272 8.09 15.03 10.04
CA MET A 272 8.48 15.75 8.83
C MET A 272 9.43 16.91 9.11
N VAL A 273 9.21 17.63 10.22
CA VAL A 273 10.02 18.82 10.58
C VAL A 273 11.47 18.45 10.89
N ASP A 274 11.71 17.31 11.57
CA ASP A 274 13.10 16.86 11.86
C ASP A 274 13.87 16.37 10.61
N ARG A 275 13.16 15.93 9.57
CA ARG A 275 13.76 15.56 8.28
C ARG A 275 14.11 16.76 7.41
N GLU A 276 13.28 17.79 7.41
CA GLU A 276 13.56 19.05 6.71
C GLU A 276 14.78 19.77 7.30
N ALA A 277 14.91 19.80 8.63
CA ALA A 277 16.09 20.38 9.28
C ALA A 277 17.40 19.66 8.92
N LYS A 278 17.39 18.32 8.84
CA LYS A 278 18.57 17.54 8.40
C LYS A 278 18.85 17.65 6.89
N ARG A 279 17.85 17.94 6.09
CA ARG A 279 17.97 18.08 4.63
C ARG A 279 18.48 19.45 4.21
N THR A 280 18.16 20.50 4.95
CA THR A 280 18.67 21.86 4.68
C THR A 280 20.16 22.00 5.00
N GLU A 281 20.71 21.24 5.94
CA GLU A 281 22.14 21.21 6.20
C GLU A 281 22.95 20.45 5.12
N GLY A 282 22.30 19.52 4.38
CA GLY A 282 22.91 18.74 3.28
C GLY A 282 22.75 19.32 1.88
N LYS A 283 21.72 20.14 1.63
CA LYS A 283 21.37 20.67 0.30
C LYS A 283 22.30 21.78 -0.24
N GLY A 284 23.18 22.35 0.58
CA GLY A 284 24.08 23.43 0.17
C GLY A 284 25.25 23.06 -0.76
N ILE A 285 25.40 21.78 -1.14
CA ILE A 285 26.61 21.32 -1.83
C ILE A 285 26.35 20.54 -3.14
N GLY A 286 25.10 20.14 -3.43
CA GLY A 286 24.85 19.14 -4.48
C GLY A 286 24.91 19.68 -5.91
N TYR A 287 24.03 20.59 -6.27
CA TYR A 287 23.78 20.92 -7.68
C TYR A 287 24.79 21.91 -8.28
N ASP A 288 25.07 23.00 -7.60
CA ASP A 288 25.97 24.04 -8.12
C ASP A 288 27.44 23.57 -8.19
N ARG A 289 27.85 22.70 -7.32
CA ARG A 289 29.20 22.14 -7.31
C ARG A 289 29.41 21.09 -8.40
N TRP A 290 28.38 20.33 -8.75
CA TRP A 290 28.43 19.32 -9.83
C TRP A 290 28.46 20.01 -11.21
N ALA A 291 27.62 21.00 -11.45
CA ALA A 291 27.61 21.80 -12.67
C ALA A 291 28.92 22.54 -12.87
N SER A 292 29.54 23.02 -11.79
CA SER A 292 30.85 23.68 -11.81
C SER A 292 32.03 22.74 -12.07
N MET A 293 31.94 21.47 -11.66
CA MET A 293 33.03 20.48 -11.81
C MET A 293 33.06 19.79 -13.17
N HIS A 294 31.96 19.78 -13.92
CA HIS A 294 31.86 19.00 -15.16
C HIS A 294 31.71 19.84 -16.45
N ASN A 295 31.78 21.17 -16.36
CA ASN A 295 31.86 22.10 -17.52
C ASN A 295 30.91 21.71 -18.67
N LEU A 296 29.70 21.34 -18.38
CA LEU A 296 28.68 21.03 -19.40
C LEU A 296 28.06 22.35 -19.87
N LYS A 297 28.49 22.73 -21.08
CA LYS A 297 27.85 23.76 -21.88
C LYS A 297 26.69 23.13 -22.64
#